data_8001bce5051417bc0ce98ae89eb40d00
#
_entry.id   8001bce5051417bc0ce98ae89eb40d00
#
_cell.length_a   1.000
_cell.length_b   1.000
_cell.length_c   1.000
_cell.angle_alpha   90.00
_cell.angle_beta   90.00
_cell.angle_gamma   90.00
#
_symmetry.space_group_name_H-M   'P 1'
#
loop_
_entity.id
_entity.type
_entity.pdbx_description
1 polymer ?
#
loop_
_entity_poly.entity_id
_entity_poly.type
_entity_poly.pdbx_seq_one_letter_code
_entity_poly.pdbx_strand_id
1 'polypeptide(L)'
;MTMRNLALSALLLASLAPTALAQPAANPAAPKFPLPTAPREYDTFEQKVKVTVIARGIQRPWGLLPLPNGDILEGVRPTGQVLAIRNGVLDPTPLTGLPAMRTTRTTGMLDMALHPKFAENRLIYFTYHKPLGGDTYTLALARGRYEGTGLSNVQELYAGNAVRTGGSRIAFGNDGLLYITVGGAQRLPDAMNTDTIFGKVLRLKDDGTVPADNPFVGKAGARPEIFTVGHRDHHGLAVNPATGQIFQGELGPLGGDKINILKAGGNYGWPTNGYGRDNDGSPMPPLTDAMEPAWITWNPGITPSGMLFYTGDRFPKWKGNIIVGSIQRGRVPGTGHLERIVFNDKLWEQRRELMLEDLHQRIRDVRQGADGLIYVLTEEDDGAVLKIEPVS
;
A
#
# COMPACT_ATOMS: atom_id res chain seq x y z
N MET A 1 42.10 -69.43 37.48
CA MET A 1 41.74 -68.12 38.06
C MET A 1 42.21 -67.05 37.08
N THR A 2 41.35 -66.62 36.24
CA THR A 2 41.64 -65.68 35.13
C THR A 2 40.87 -64.37 35.39
N MET A 3 41.61 -63.32 35.65
CA MET A 3 41.06 -61.94 35.76
C MET A 3 40.72 -61.39 34.37
N ARG A 4 39.51 -60.96 34.15
CA ARG A 4 39.03 -60.23 32.95
C ARG A 4 39.15 -58.73 33.22
N ASN A 5 39.99 -58.08 32.41
CA ASN A 5 40.08 -56.63 32.39
C ASN A 5 38.86 -56.05 31.63
N LEU A 6 38.09 -55.16 32.32
CA LEU A 6 37.09 -54.31 31.70
C LEU A 6 37.79 -53.00 31.24
N ALA A 7 37.77 -52.75 29.93
CA ALA A 7 38.15 -51.46 29.38
C ALA A 7 36.94 -50.54 29.38
N LEU A 8 37.01 -49.40 30.10
CA LEU A 8 36.03 -48.32 30.06
C LEU A 8 36.33 -47.46 28.83
N SER A 9 35.45 -47.48 27.86
CA SER A 9 35.47 -46.52 26.74
C SER A 9 34.78 -45.22 27.16
N ALA A 10 35.55 -44.15 27.29
CA ALA A 10 35.02 -42.79 27.48
C ALA A 10 34.52 -42.21 26.15
N LEU A 11 33.23 -41.99 26.02
CA LEU A 11 32.66 -41.21 24.92
C LEU A 11 32.92 -39.72 25.17
N LEU A 12 33.73 -39.09 24.37
CA LEU A 12 33.81 -37.62 24.28
C LEU A 12 32.57 -37.08 23.57
N LEU A 13 31.68 -36.45 24.32
CA LEU A 13 30.62 -35.58 23.74
C LEU A 13 31.25 -34.24 23.35
N ALA A 14 31.48 -34.06 22.05
CA ALA A 14 31.82 -32.76 21.51
C ALA A 14 30.58 -31.87 21.50
N SER A 15 30.57 -30.85 22.35
CA SER A 15 29.53 -29.81 22.39
C SER A 15 29.70 -28.93 21.13
N LEU A 16 28.79 -29.08 20.18
CA LEU A 16 28.61 -28.12 19.09
C LEU A 16 28.05 -26.83 19.67
N ALA A 17 28.90 -25.82 19.81
CA ALA A 17 28.47 -24.47 20.09
C ALA A 17 27.59 -23.96 18.91
N PRO A 18 26.44 -23.31 19.17
CA PRO A 18 25.66 -22.76 18.09
C PRO A 18 26.46 -21.64 17.41
N THR A 19 26.76 -21.82 16.12
CA THR A 19 27.28 -20.74 15.28
C THR A 19 26.25 -19.61 15.27
N ALA A 20 26.58 -18.51 15.94
CA ALA A 20 25.82 -17.29 15.85
C ALA A 20 25.77 -16.89 14.37
N LEU A 21 24.58 -16.93 13.78
CA LEU A 21 24.33 -16.35 12.47
C LEU A 21 24.71 -14.86 12.56
N ALA A 22 25.74 -14.46 11.82
CA ALA A 22 26.15 -13.08 11.72
C ALA A 22 24.93 -12.24 11.34
N GLN A 23 24.58 -11.25 12.15
CA GLN A 23 23.58 -10.27 11.75
C GLN A 23 24.03 -9.65 10.43
N PRO A 24 23.12 -9.52 9.44
CA PRO A 24 23.47 -8.86 8.20
C PRO A 24 23.98 -7.45 8.54
N ALA A 25 25.13 -7.09 7.98
CA ALA A 25 25.76 -5.78 8.16
C ALA A 25 24.67 -4.68 7.98
N ALA A 26 24.67 -3.68 8.86
CA ALA A 26 23.76 -2.56 8.74
C ALA A 26 23.82 -2.03 7.30
N ASN A 27 22.67 -1.99 6.65
CA ASN A 27 22.59 -1.46 5.29
C ASN A 27 23.18 -0.05 5.28
N PRO A 28 24.18 0.26 4.44
CA PRO A 28 24.73 1.61 4.37
C PRO A 28 23.57 2.58 4.18
N ALA A 29 23.64 3.75 4.83
CA ALA A 29 22.60 4.77 4.71
C ALA A 29 22.29 4.99 3.22
N ALA A 30 21.01 4.83 2.84
CA ALA A 30 20.63 5.02 1.44
C ALA A 30 21.08 6.39 0.94
N PRO A 31 21.61 6.50 -0.28
CA PRO A 31 22.04 7.77 -0.83
C PRO A 31 20.89 8.77 -0.79
N LYS A 32 21.17 9.99 -0.35
CA LYS A 32 20.18 11.07 -0.32
C LYS A 32 20.19 11.77 -1.68
N PHE A 33 19.06 11.79 -2.33
CA PHE A 33 18.86 12.50 -3.59
C PHE A 33 17.96 13.72 -3.33
N PRO A 34 18.51 14.95 -3.29
CA PRO A 34 17.71 16.14 -3.02
C PRO A 34 16.75 16.43 -4.18
N LEU A 35 15.51 16.70 -3.85
CA LEU A 35 14.53 17.14 -4.85
C LEU A 35 14.89 18.54 -5.40
N PRO A 36 14.56 18.83 -6.67
CA PRO A 36 14.84 20.11 -7.29
C PRO A 36 14.10 21.25 -6.60
N THR A 37 14.74 22.41 -6.46
CA THR A 37 14.12 23.62 -5.88
C THR A 37 13.27 24.40 -6.89
N ALA A 38 13.55 24.25 -8.18
CA ALA A 38 12.78 24.82 -9.27
C ALA A 38 11.94 23.75 -9.99
N PRO A 39 10.82 24.12 -10.61
CA PRO A 39 10.08 23.21 -11.46
C PRO A 39 10.94 22.61 -12.57
N ARG A 40 10.68 21.36 -12.94
CA ARG A 40 11.32 20.67 -14.05
C ARG A 40 10.29 20.24 -15.08
N GLU A 41 10.66 20.30 -16.36
CA GLU A 41 9.88 19.77 -17.45
C GLU A 41 10.39 18.38 -17.83
N TYR A 42 9.46 17.53 -18.22
CA TYR A 42 9.72 16.17 -18.68
C TYR A 42 8.98 15.91 -19.97
N ASP A 43 9.65 15.31 -20.92
CA ASP A 43 9.01 14.74 -22.09
C ASP A 43 8.35 13.41 -21.70
N THR A 44 7.06 13.27 -21.98
CA THR A 44 6.35 12.01 -21.95
C THR A 44 5.94 11.63 -23.37
N PHE A 45 5.48 10.41 -23.55
CA PHE A 45 5.18 9.91 -24.90
C PHE A 45 4.16 10.78 -25.66
N GLU A 46 3.14 11.30 -24.96
CA GLU A 46 2.10 12.09 -25.63
C GLU A 46 2.19 13.60 -25.42
N GLN A 47 2.85 14.06 -24.38
CA GLN A 47 2.91 15.49 -24.04
C GLN A 47 4.04 15.81 -23.07
N LYS A 48 4.41 17.09 -22.99
CA LYS A 48 5.31 17.59 -21.95
C LYS A 48 4.54 17.82 -20.66
N VAL A 49 5.20 17.52 -19.54
CA VAL A 49 4.66 17.77 -18.20
C VAL A 49 5.66 18.59 -17.40
N LYS A 50 5.14 19.42 -16.53
CA LYS A 50 5.92 20.18 -15.54
C LYS A 50 5.70 19.59 -14.15
N VAL A 51 6.77 19.34 -13.45
CA VAL A 51 6.79 18.79 -12.09
C VAL A 51 7.29 19.84 -11.13
N THR A 52 6.48 20.17 -10.13
CA THR A 52 6.78 21.16 -9.10
C THR A 52 6.69 20.54 -7.72
N VAL A 53 7.69 20.73 -6.87
CA VAL A 53 7.62 20.34 -5.46
C VAL A 53 6.83 21.42 -4.71
N ILE A 54 5.64 21.06 -4.20
CA ILE A 54 4.73 22.01 -3.54
C ILE A 54 4.80 21.98 -2.02
N ALA A 55 5.31 20.86 -1.43
CA ALA A 55 5.52 20.75 0.01
C ALA A 55 6.74 19.86 0.28
N ARG A 56 7.46 20.11 1.39
CA ARG A 56 8.65 19.39 1.84
C ARG A 56 8.64 19.20 3.35
N GLY A 57 9.54 18.39 3.87
CA GLY A 57 9.72 18.23 5.31
C GLY A 57 8.72 17.28 5.95
N ILE A 58 8.07 16.42 5.17
CA ILE A 58 7.05 15.50 5.65
C ILE A 58 7.71 14.17 5.98
N GLN A 59 7.74 13.78 7.24
CA GLN A 59 8.46 12.59 7.67
C GLN A 59 7.72 11.31 7.30
N ARG A 60 8.25 10.54 6.34
CA ARG A 60 7.73 9.22 5.94
C ARG A 60 6.23 9.16 5.77
N PRO A 61 5.67 10.00 4.93
CA PRO A 61 4.24 10.03 4.68
C PRO A 61 3.74 8.72 4.06
N TRP A 62 2.42 8.46 4.17
CA TRP A 62 1.83 7.24 3.62
C TRP A 62 0.75 7.48 2.58
N GLY A 63 -0.17 8.38 2.81
CA GLY A 63 -1.32 8.59 1.93
C GLY A 63 -1.68 10.05 1.74
N LEU A 64 -2.01 10.40 0.50
CA LEU A 64 -2.55 11.70 0.11
C LEU A 64 -4.07 11.63 -0.03
N LEU A 65 -4.74 12.71 0.34
CA LEU A 65 -6.16 12.91 0.09
C LEU A 65 -6.41 14.32 -0.46
N PRO A 66 -6.43 14.51 -1.78
CA PRO A 66 -6.86 15.78 -2.37
C PRO A 66 -8.34 16.04 -2.06
N LEU A 67 -8.64 17.26 -1.61
CA LEU A 67 -9.98 17.70 -1.29
C LEU A 67 -10.61 18.50 -2.45
N PRO A 68 -11.95 18.55 -2.55
CA PRO A 68 -12.62 19.29 -3.62
C PRO A 68 -12.32 20.80 -3.67
N ASN A 69 -11.91 21.39 -2.54
CA ASN A 69 -11.53 22.81 -2.45
C ASN A 69 -10.08 23.09 -2.89
N GLY A 70 -9.34 22.07 -3.31
CA GLY A 70 -7.94 22.18 -3.72
C GLY A 70 -6.91 21.98 -2.60
N ASP A 71 -7.31 21.91 -1.34
CA ASP A 71 -6.45 21.49 -0.24
C ASP A 71 -6.06 20.02 -0.40
N ILE A 72 -4.93 19.62 0.20
CA ILE A 72 -4.51 18.23 0.23
C ILE A 72 -4.23 17.84 1.68
N LEU A 73 -4.86 16.77 2.14
CA LEU A 73 -4.49 16.16 3.42
C LEU A 73 -3.44 15.08 3.20
N GLU A 74 -2.54 14.96 4.17
CA GLU A 74 -1.43 14.04 4.09
C GLU A 74 -1.23 13.34 5.45
N GLY A 75 -1.15 12.00 5.42
CA GLY A 75 -0.98 11.17 6.61
C GLY A 75 0.48 10.91 6.94
N VAL A 76 0.95 11.41 8.09
CA VAL A 76 2.30 11.19 8.60
C VAL A 76 2.33 9.91 9.44
N ARG A 77 2.80 8.83 8.84
CA ARG A 77 2.75 7.51 9.48
C ARG A 77 3.47 7.45 10.85
N PRO A 78 4.73 7.92 11.01
CA PRO A 78 5.46 7.77 12.27
C PRO A 78 4.89 8.54 13.46
N THR A 79 4.11 9.59 13.20
CA THR A 79 3.52 10.42 14.26
C THR A 79 2.02 10.18 14.45
N GLY A 80 1.37 9.54 13.46
CA GLY A 80 -0.08 9.38 13.43
C GLY A 80 -0.84 10.68 13.15
N GLN A 81 -0.13 11.73 12.73
CA GLN A 81 -0.70 13.02 12.41
C GLN A 81 -1.28 13.04 10.99
N VAL A 82 -2.18 13.98 10.74
CA VAL A 82 -2.59 14.40 9.40
C VAL A 82 -2.29 15.89 9.28
N LEU A 83 -1.53 16.26 8.27
CA LEU A 83 -1.21 17.63 7.92
C LEU A 83 -2.03 18.08 6.71
N ALA A 84 -2.15 19.39 6.52
CA ALA A 84 -2.83 19.97 5.38
C ALA A 84 -1.88 20.81 4.53
N ILE A 85 -1.99 20.68 3.22
CA ILE A 85 -1.36 21.60 2.25
C ILE A 85 -2.49 22.49 1.74
N ARG A 86 -2.43 23.79 2.04
CA ARG A 86 -3.42 24.80 1.67
C ARG A 86 -2.80 25.81 0.73
N ASN A 87 -3.42 26.04 -0.42
CA ASN A 87 -2.86 26.95 -1.44
C ASN A 87 -1.39 26.66 -1.78
N GLY A 88 -1.00 25.38 -1.77
CA GLY A 88 0.36 24.93 -2.05
C GLY A 88 1.36 25.15 -0.89
N VAL A 89 0.90 25.47 0.31
CA VAL A 89 1.74 25.66 1.51
C VAL A 89 1.38 24.62 2.56
N LEU A 90 2.39 23.93 3.09
CA LEU A 90 2.23 22.99 4.19
C LEU A 90 1.88 23.73 5.48
N ASP A 91 0.72 23.42 6.05
CA ASP A 91 0.35 23.86 7.40
C ASP A 91 0.99 22.90 8.42
N PRO A 92 1.90 23.38 9.28
CA PRO A 92 2.56 22.51 10.25
C PRO A 92 1.66 22.10 11.41
N THR A 93 0.45 22.67 11.51
CA THR A 93 -0.52 22.36 12.57
C THR A 93 -1.29 21.10 12.22
N PRO A 94 -1.12 19.98 12.97
CA PRO A 94 -1.87 18.76 12.67
C PRO A 94 -3.37 18.92 12.85
N LEU A 95 -4.14 18.17 12.06
CA LEU A 95 -5.58 18.06 12.26
C LEU A 95 -5.88 17.48 13.66
N THR A 96 -6.88 18.05 14.32
CA THR A 96 -7.40 17.56 15.60
C THR A 96 -8.43 16.44 15.42
N GLY A 97 -8.77 15.73 16.51
CA GLY A 97 -9.87 14.74 16.53
C GLY A 97 -9.50 13.34 16.05
N LEU A 98 -8.24 13.07 15.73
CA LEU A 98 -7.78 11.72 15.37
C LEU A 98 -7.71 10.81 16.61
N PRO A 99 -8.00 9.49 16.47
CA PRO A 99 -7.84 8.53 17.57
C PRO A 99 -6.37 8.29 17.91
N ALA A 100 -6.11 7.73 19.08
CA ALA A 100 -4.78 7.26 19.44
C ALA A 100 -4.33 6.15 18.50
N MET A 101 -3.08 6.22 18.02
CA MET A 101 -2.49 5.27 17.09
C MET A 101 -1.21 4.65 17.65
N ARG A 102 -0.91 3.42 17.26
CA ARG A 102 0.42 2.84 17.45
C ARG A 102 1.37 3.45 16.44
N THR A 103 2.28 4.29 16.89
CA THR A 103 3.20 5.01 16.02
C THR A 103 4.63 4.50 16.16
N THR A 104 5.23 4.18 15.04
CA THR A 104 6.65 3.83 14.88
C THR A 104 7.08 4.25 13.46
N ARG A 105 8.32 4.00 13.09
CA ARG A 105 8.78 4.20 11.71
C ARG A 105 7.88 3.52 10.65
N THR A 106 7.18 2.43 11.02
CA THR A 106 6.39 1.59 10.10
C THR A 106 4.91 1.48 10.46
N THR A 107 4.48 2.08 11.57
CA THR A 107 3.08 2.04 12.02
C THR A 107 2.57 3.45 12.30
N GLY A 108 1.26 3.64 12.25
CA GLY A 108 0.59 4.92 12.48
C GLY A 108 -0.61 5.11 11.56
N MET A 109 -0.74 6.32 11.04
CA MET A 109 -1.72 6.66 10.01
C MET A 109 -1.38 5.95 8.70
N LEU A 110 -2.39 5.39 8.06
CA LEU A 110 -2.26 4.73 6.77
C LEU A 110 -3.01 5.54 5.68
N ASP A 111 -4.03 4.99 5.08
CA ASP A 111 -4.69 5.62 3.94
C ASP A 111 -5.98 6.35 4.32
N MET A 112 -6.38 7.28 3.46
CA MET A 112 -7.59 8.10 3.62
C MET A 112 -8.41 8.09 2.33
N ALA A 113 -9.74 8.18 2.47
CA ALA A 113 -10.67 8.31 1.36
C ALA A 113 -11.83 9.24 1.71
N LEU A 114 -12.28 10.04 0.73
CA LEU A 114 -13.53 10.79 0.84
C LEU A 114 -14.72 9.85 0.68
N HIS A 115 -15.77 10.08 1.46
CA HIS A 115 -17.05 9.46 1.16
C HIS A 115 -17.55 9.90 -0.23
N PRO A 116 -18.20 9.06 -1.05
CA PRO A 116 -18.72 9.44 -2.37
C PRO A 116 -19.63 10.67 -2.36
N LYS A 117 -20.33 10.92 -1.25
CA LYS A 117 -21.16 12.10 -1.00
C LYS A 117 -20.47 13.13 -0.09
N PHE A 118 -19.15 13.29 -0.21
CA PHE A 118 -18.39 14.21 0.66
C PHE A 118 -18.91 15.64 0.62
N ALA A 119 -19.38 16.12 -0.51
CA ALA A 119 -19.96 17.46 -0.65
C ALA A 119 -21.16 17.69 0.30
N GLU A 120 -21.91 16.61 0.61
CA GLU A 120 -23.08 16.66 1.47
C GLU A 120 -22.74 16.41 2.94
N ASN A 121 -21.93 15.37 3.20
CA ASN A 121 -21.71 14.83 4.55
C ASN A 121 -20.34 15.16 5.15
N ARG A 122 -19.37 15.57 4.34
CA ARG A 122 -17.98 15.89 4.72
C ARG A 122 -17.25 14.75 5.43
N LEU A 123 -17.65 13.49 5.21
CA LEU A 123 -17.03 12.33 5.85
C LEU A 123 -15.72 11.95 5.16
N ILE A 124 -14.68 11.78 5.98
CA ILE A 124 -13.40 11.20 5.63
C ILE A 124 -13.28 9.86 6.34
N TYR A 125 -12.91 8.83 5.61
CA TYR A 125 -12.57 7.51 6.11
C TYR A 125 -11.06 7.36 6.14
N PHE A 126 -10.57 6.65 7.15
CA PHE A 126 -9.14 6.41 7.27
C PHE A 126 -8.83 5.09 7.96
N THR A 127 -7.73 4.46 7.52
CA THR A 127 -7.18 3.26 8.16
C THR A 127 -5.96 3.64 8.99
N TYR A 128 -5.75 2.95 10.10
CA TYR A 128 -4.66 3.22 11.01
C TYR A 128 -4.30 1.99 11.85
N HIS A 129 -3.13 2.00 12.46
CA HIS A 129 -2.73 0.98 13.40
C HIS A 129 -3.26 1.30 14.81
N LYS A 130 -4.32 0.58 15.20
CA LYS A 130 -4.92 0.69 16.53
C LYS A 130 -4.07 -0.04 17.56
N PRO A 131 -3.65 0.61 18.67
CA PRO A 131 -2.94 -0.07 19.74
C PRO A 131 -3.85 -1.07 20.47
N LEU A 132 -3.30 -2.25 20.79
CA LEU A 132 -3.97 -3.32 21.57
C LEU A 132 -3.31 -3.52 22.94
N GLY A 133 -2.32 -2.70 23.30
CA GLY A 133 -1.50 -2.82 24.49
C GLY A 133 -0.09 -3.35 24.21
N GLY A 134 0.90 -2.86 24.96
CA GLY A 134 2.31 -3.16 24.71
C GLY A 134 2.73 -2.85 23.27
N ASP A 135 3.41 -3.81 22.63
CA ASP A 135 3.85 -3.72 21.24
C ASP A 135 2.84 -4.28 20.22
N THR A 136 1.63 -4.57 20.66
CA THR A 136 0.60 -5.14 19.80
C THR A 136 -0.31 -4.08 19.22
N TYR A 137 -0.72 -4.29 17.99
CA TYR A 137 -1.62 -3.41 17.25
C TYR A 137 -2.35 -4.19 16.13
N THR A 138 -3.45 -3.66 15.67
CA THR A 138 -4.20 -4.18 14.53
C THR A 138 -4.57 -3.08 13.56
N LEU A 139 -5.02 -3.45 12.37
CA LEU A 139 -5.66 -2.51 11.46
C LEU A 139 -7.03 -2.13 12.00
N ALA A 140 -7.33 -0.84 12.00
CA ALA A 140 -8.65 -0.30 12.24
C ALA A 140 -9.08 0.64 11.13
N LEU A 141 -10.39 0.75 10.94
CA LEU A 141 -11.06 1.72 10.09
C LEU A 141 -11.87 2.67 10.98
N ALA A 142 -11.73 3.95 10.73
CA ALA A 142 -12.58 4.98 11.31
C ALA A 142 -13.08 5.97 10.25
N ARG A 143 -14.11 6.71 10.59
CA ARG A 143 -14.55 7.88 9.83
C ARG A 143 -14.78 9.06 10.77
N GLY A 144 -14.67 10.26 10.23
CA GLY A 144 -14.99 11.49 10.93
C GLY A 144 -15.47 12.56 9.97
N ARG A 145 -16.21 13.56 10.49
CA ARG A 145 -16.64 14.72 9.71
C ARG A 145 -15.51 15.75 9.67
N TYR A 146 -15.10 16.15 8.48
CA TYR A 146 -14.04 17.15 8.27
C TYR A 146 -14.57 18.57 8.51
N GLU A 147 -13.93 19.29 9.44
CA GLU A 147 -14.28 20.65 9.84
C GLU A 147 -13.26 21.71 9.40
N GLY A 148 -12.35 21.35 8.50
CA GLY A 148 -11.28 22.25 8.02
C GLY A 148 -9.99 22.12 8.81
N THR A 149 -10.02 22.17 10.14
CA THR A 149 -8.84 22.08 11.01
C THR A 149 -8.78 20.78 11.82
N GLY A 150 -9.78 19.91 11.65
CA GLY A 150 -9.86 18.64 12.38
C GLY A 150 -11.03 17.80 11.93
N LEU A 151 -11.21 16.68 12.63
CA LEU A 151 -12.33 15.77 12.48
C LEU A 151 -13.25 15.86 13.72
N SER A 152 -14.55 15.98 13.50
CA SER A 152 -15.57 15.84 14.55
C SER A 152 -16.32 14.51 14.38
N ASN A 153 -17.03 14.08 15.42
CA ASN A 153 -17.85 12.86 15.41
C ASN A 153 -17.09 11.62 14.89
N VAL A 154 -15.84 11.47 15.33
CA VAL A 154 -15.00 10.36 14.90
C VAL A 154 -15.54 9.05 15.48
N GLN A 155 -15.77 8.08 14.60
CA GLN A 155 -16.26 6.75 14.93
C GLN A 155 -15.31 5.68 14.40
N GLU A 156 -14.89 4.77 15.26
CA GLU A 156 -14.28 3.51 14.83
C GLU A 156 -15.38 2.61 14.28
N LEU A 157 -15.26 2.23 13.02
CA LEU A 157 -16.24 1.39 12.31
C LEU A 157 -15.85 -0.09 12.34
N TYR A 158 -14.53 -0.35 12.36
CA TYR A 158 -14.00 -1.70 12.31
C TYR A 158 -12.64 -1.77 12.99
N ALA A 159 -12.38 -2.85 13.69
CA ALA A 159 -11.05 -3.24 14.17
C ALA A 159 -10.83 -4.72 13.91
N GLY A 160 -9.68 -5.04 13.30
CA GLY A 160 -9.34 -6.40 12.94
C GLY A 160 -8.96 -7.28 14.15
N ASN A 161 -8.91 -8.58 13.91
CA ASN A 161 -8.45 -9.56 14.89
C ASN A 161 -6.97 -9.94 14.71
N ALA A 162 -6.33 -9.47 13.65
CA ALA A 162 -4.93 -9.77 13.34
C ALA A 162 -4.00 -8.84 14.10
N VAL A 163 -2.86 -9.35 14.56
CA VAL A 163 -1.85 -8.59 15.30
C VAL A 163 -0.65 -8.29 14.40
N ARG A 164 -0.20 -7.03 14.42
CA ARG A 164 0.93 -6.52 13.61
C ARG A 164 0.65 -6.60 12.10
N THR A 165 -0.48 -6.03 11.68
CA THR A 165 -0.83 -5.87 10.26
C THR A 165 0.17 -4.98 9.53
N GLY A 166 0.29 -5.18 8.21
CA GLY A 166 1.15 -4.39 7.31
C GLY A 166 0.46 -3.15 6.74
N GLY A 167 0.77 -2.84 5.47
CA GLY A 167 0.16 -1.72 4.75
C GLY A 167 -1.34 -1.87 4.53
N SER A 168 -2.00 -0.74 4.30
CA SER A 168 -3.44 -0.69 3.96
C SER A 168 -3.71 0.41 2.97
N ARG A 169 -4.66 0.15 2.06
CA ARG A 169 -5.30 1.12 1.19
C ARG A 169 -6.81 1.00 1.32
N ILE A 170 -7.50 2.10 1.03
CA ILE A 170 -8.95 2.18 1.12
C ILE A 170 -9.51 2.84 -0.13
N ALA A 171 -10.59 2.28 -0.69
CA ALA A 171 -11.32 2.84 -1.81
C ALA A 171 -12.81 2.54 -1.70
N PHE A 172 -13.65 3.45 -2.18
CA PHE A 172 -15.05 3.19 -2.44
C PHE A 172 -15.20 2.61 -3.86
N GLY A 173 -15.88 1.48 -3.97
CA GLY A 173 -16.29 0.92 -5.25
C GLY A 173 -17.46 1.68 -5.88
N ASN A 174 -17.72 1.43 -7.15
CA ASN A 174 -18.92 1.96 -7.83
C ASN A 174 -20.23 1.42 -7.23
N ASP A 175 -20.15 0.33 -6.46
CA ASP A 175 -21.25 -0.23 -5.67
C ASP A 175 -21.52 0.53 -4.35
N GLY A 176 -20.73 1.57 -4.07
CA GLY A 176 -20.81 2.37 -2.85
C GLY A 176 -20.23 1.70 -1.61
N LEU A 177 -19.60 0.53 -1.75
CA LEU A 177 -18.99 -0.20 -0.65
C LEU A 177 -17.51 0.15 -0.49
N LEU A 178 -17.00 -0.03 0.72
CA LEU A 178 -15.60 0.17 1.07
C LEU A 178 -14.80 -1.11 0.81
N TYR A 179 -13.71 -0.98 0.09
CA TYR A 179 -12.68 -2.00 -0.07
C TYR A 179 -11.44 -1.59 0.70
N ILE A 180 -10.94 -2.48 1.56
CA ILE A 180 -9.83 -2.20 2.47
C ILE A 180 -8.81 -3.32 2.34
N THR A 181 -7.57 -2.98 2.03
CA THR A 181 -6.48 -3.96 1.97
C THR A 181 -5.82 -4.12 3.33
N VAL A 182 -5.42 -5.35 3.65
CA VAL A 182 -4.74 -5.68 4.91
C VAL A 182 -3.47 -6.46 4.62
N GLY A 183 -2.33 -5.79 4.70
CA GLY A 183 -1.02 -6.41 4.50
C GLY A 183 -0.74 -7.50 5.53
N GLY A 184 -0.02 -8.54 5.10
CA GLY A 184 0.24 -9.72 5.92
C GLY A 184 1.58 -10.40 5.65
N ALA A 185 2.55 -9.69 5.05
CA ALA A 185 3.81 -10.27 4.58
C ALA A 185 4.59 -11.08 5.62
N GLN A 186 4.45 -10.77 6.90
CA GLN A 186 5.18 -11.41 7.99
C GLN A 186 4.46 -12.63 8.59
N ARG A 187 3.22 -12.89 8.18
CA ARG A 187 2.35 -13.96 8.72
C ARG A 187 1.94 -14.90 7.60
N LEU A 188 2.91 -15.64 7.09
CA LEU A 188 2.80 -16.42 5.87
C LEU A 188 1.56 -17.35 5.79
N PRO A 189 1.29 -18.23 6.77
CA PRO A 189 0.14 -19.13 6.67
C PRO A 189 -1.20 -18.40 6.70
N ASP A 190 -1.25 -17.24 7.38
CA ASP A 190 -2.48 -16.52 7.65
C ASP A 190 -3.08 -15.88 6.39
N ALA A 191 -2.32 -15.69 5.32
CA ALA A 191 -2.84 -15.08 4.09
C ALA A 191 -3.94 -15.92 3.42
N MET A 192 -3.94 -17.24 3.61
CA MET A 192 -4.99 -18.16 3.13
C MET A 192 -6.01 -18.53 4.21
N ASN A 193 -5.68 -18.32 5.48
CA ASN A 193 -6.57 -18.64 6.59
C ASN A 193 -7.71 -17.60 6.67
N THR A 194 -8.96 -18.06 6.61
CA THR A 194 -10.14 -17.19 6.58
C THR A 194 -10.65 -16.76 7.96
N ASP A 195 -10.06 -17.22 9.05
CA ASP A 195 -10.40 -16.77 10.41
C ASP A 195 -9.67 -15.49 10.83
N THR A 196 -8.73 -15.01 10.02
CA THR A 196 -7.93 -13.81 10.24
C THR A 196 -7.97 -12.87 9.03
N ILE A 197 -7.68 -11.59 9.27
CA ILE A 197 -7.67 -10.56 8.21
C ILE A 197 -6.31 -10.38 7.52
N PHE A 198 -5.24 -11.08 7.93
CA PHE A 198 -3.94 -10.98 7.26
C PHE A 198 -3.99 -11.40 5.81
N GLY A 199 -3.40 -10.61 4.92
CA GLY A 199 -3.33 -10.91 3.49
C GLY A 199 -4.70 -11.00 2.82
N LYS A 200 -5.61 -10.11 3.20
CA LYS A 200 -7.00 -10.05 2.71
C LYS A 200 -7.31 -8.70 2.08
N VAL A 201 -8.31 -8.69 1.22
CA VAL A 201 -9.09 -7.49 0.98
C VAL A 201 -10.43 -7.68 1.68
N LEU A 202 -10.85 -6.67 2.44
CA LEU A 202 -12.13 -6.64 3.14
C LEU A 202 -13.11 -5.80 2.33
N ARG A 203 -14.41 -6.11 2.41
CA ARG A 203 -15.50 -5.33 1.81
C ARG A 203 -16.55 -5.05 2.88
N LEU A 204 -16.81 -3.77 3.13
CA LEU A 204 -17.72 -3.27 4.16
C LEU A 204 -18.67 -2.22 3.57
N LYS A 205 -19.80 -1.99 4.23
CA LYS A 205 -20.62 -0.82 3.99
C LYS A 205 -19.96 0.42 4.58
N ASP A 206 -20.48 1.59 4.24
CA ASP A 206 -20.01 2.90 4.73
C ASP A 206 -20.19 3.09 6.24
N ASP A 207 -21.07 2.31 6.88
CA ASP A 207 -21.28 2.27 8.33
C ASP A 207 -20.41 1.22 9.05
N GLY A 208 -19.57 0.49 8.31
CA GLY A 208 -18.70 -0.57 8.84
C GLY A 208 -19.35 -1.95 8.93
N THR A 209 -20.65 -2.08 8.61
CA THR A 209 -21.33 -3.38 8.62
C THR A 209 -20.95 -4.22 7.40
N VAL A 210 -21.11 -5.55 7.53
CA VAL A 210 -20.78 -6.50 6.48
C VAL A 210 -21.93 -6.58 5.47
N PRO A 211 -21.67 -6.45 4.15
CA PRO A 211 -22.67 -6.73 3.12
C PRO A 211 -23.10 -8.20 3.13
N ALA A 212 -24.40 -8.44 2.98
CA ALA A 212 -24.94 -9.80 3.03
C ALA A 212 -24.49 -10.70 1.87
N ASP A 213 -24.06 -10.09 0.76
CA ASP A 213 -23.55 -10.76 -0.44
C ASP A 213 -22.03 -10.95 -0.45
N ASN A 214 -21.34 -10.70 0.67
CA ASN A 214 -19.92 -11.01 0.78
C ASN A 214 -19.66 -12.51 0.64
N PRO A 215 -18.56 -12.90 -0.06
CA PRO A 215 -18.35 -14.30 -0.47
C PRO A 215 -18.12 -15.27 0.69
N PHE A 216 -17.82 -14.78 1.88
CA PHE A 216 -17.56 -15.61 3.06
C PHE A 216 -18.66 -15.53 4.13
N VAL A 217 -19.75 -14.82 3.88
CA VAL A 217 -20.93 -14.79 4.77
C VAL A 217 -21.52 -16.20 4.87
N GLY A 218 -21.80 -16.63 6.10
CA GLY A 218 -22.36 -17.95 6.38
C GLY A 218 -21.38 -19.13 6.28
N LYS A 219 -20.12 -18.90 5.92
CA LYS A 219 -19.10 -19.96 5.91
C LYS A 219 -18.51 -20.15 7.31
N ALA A 220 -18.63 -21.37 7.83
CA ALA A 220 -18.12 -21.71 9.17
C ALA A 220 -16.61 -21.47 9.26
N GLY A 221 -16.16 -20.82 10.33
CA GLY A 221 -14.74 -20.51 10.57
C GLY A 221 -14.18 -19.38 9.71
N ALA A 222 -14.97 -18.76 8.84
CA ALA A 222 -14.53 -17.65 8.01
C ALA A 222 -15.08 -16.31 8.52
N ARG A 223 -14.28 -15.26 8.38
CA ARG A 223 -14.70 -13.90 8.68
C ARG A 223 -15.54 -13.34 7.54
N PRO A 224 -16.76 -12.86 7.83
CA PRO A 224 -17.72 -12.48 6.79
C PRO A 224 -17.34 -11.22 6.04
N GLU A 225 -16.48 -10.34 6.58
CA GLU A 225 -16.00 -9.15 5.92
C GLU A 225 -14.97 -9.40 4.82
N ILE A 226 -14.41 -10.61 4.72
CA ILE A 226 -13.41 -10.96 3.70
C ILE A 226 -14.04 -10.93 2.30
N PHE A 227 -13.34 -10.25 1.37
CA PHE A 227 -13.68 -10.24 -0.05
C PHE A 227 -12.76 -11.14 -0.86
N THR A 228 -11.43 -11.11 -0.60
CA THR A 228 -10.42 -11.94 -1.27
C THR A 228 -9.35 -12.40 -0.30
N VAL A 229 -8.62 -13.47 -0.66
CA VAL A 229 -7.57 -14.10 0.14
C VAL A 229 -6.27 -14.28 -0.66
N GLY A 230 -5.19 -14.69 0.01
CA GLY A 230 -3.96 -15.08 -0.66
C GLY A 230 -3.10 -13.90 -1.14
N HIS A 231 -3.12 -12.80 -0.41
CA HIS A 231 -2.31 -11.61 -0.68
C HIS A 231 -1.12 -11.48 0.28
N ARG A 232 -0.07 -10.82 -0.18
CA ARG A 232 1.14 -10.58 0.62
C ARG A 232 1.12 -9.22 1.34
N ASP A 233 1.50 -8.16 0.69
CA ASP A 233 1.54 -6.81 1.26
C ASP A 233 1.03 -5.80 0.24
N HIS A 234 -0.04 -5.14 0.58
CA HIS A 234 -0.81 -4.30 -0.32
C HIS A 234 -0.38 -2.84 -0.17
N HIS A 235 -0.01 -2.21 -1.28
CA HIS A 235 0.32 -0.79 -1.28
C HIS A 235 -0.44 0.02 -2.33
N GLY A 236 -1.23 -0.63 -3.19
CA GLY A 236 -2.05 0.01 -4.20
C GLY A 236 -3.49 -0.51 -4.19
N LEU A 237 -4.45 0.39 -4.40
CA LEU A 237 -5.87 0.05 -4.59
C LEU A 237 -6.51 1.15 -5.44
N ALA A 238 -7.15 0.78 -6.54
CA ALA A 238 -7.86 1.70 -7.41
C ALA A 238 -9.10 1.04 -8.01
N VAL A 239 -10.11 1.85 -8.31
CA VAL A 239 -11.33 1.41 -8.97
C VAL A 239 -11.28 1.85 -10.43
N ASN A 240 -11.50 0.93 -11.36
CA ASN A 240 -11.67 1.30 -12.76
C ASN A 240 -13.00 2.04 -12.91
N PRO A 241 -12.99 3.32 -13.29
CA PRO A 241 -14.20 4.14 -13.31
C PRO A 241 -15.22 3.69 -14.36
N ALA A 242 -14.76 3.05 -15.44
CA ALA A 242 -15.62 2.59 -16.53
C ALA A 242 -16.32 1.25 -16.22
N THR A 243 -15.64 0.34 -15.49
CA THR A 243 -16.14 -1.01 -15.26
C THR A 243 -16.54 -1.29 -13.81
N GLY A 244 -16.08 -0.48 -12.85
CA GLY A 244 -16.23 -0.72 -11.41
C GLY A 244 -15.32 -1.82 -10.86
N GLN A 245 -14.47 -2.43 -11.68
CA GLN A 245 -13.53 -3.44 -11.22
C GLN A 245 -12.50 -2.85 -10.25
N ILE A 246 -12.17 -3.61 -9.21
CA ILE A 246 -11.19 -3.21 -8.21
C ILE A 246 -9.82 -3.76 -8.61
N PHE A 247 -8.84 -2.87 -8.73
CA PHE A 247 -7.45 -3.20 -9.01
C PHE A 247 -6.63 -3.04 -7.73
N GLN A 248 -5.83 -4.05 -7.42
CA GLN A 248 -5.05 -4.09 -6.19
C GLN A 248 -3.58 -4.40 -6.52
N GLY A 249 -2.67 -3.52 -6.07
CA GLY A 249 -1.23 -3.67 -6.22
C GLY A 249 -0.58 -4.25 -4.98
N GLU A 250 0.27 -5.27 -5.16
CA GLU A 250 0.99 -5.91 -4.06
C GLU A 250 2.43 -6.30 -4.40
N LEU A 251 3.23 -6.42 -3.34
CA LEU A 251 4.64 -6.77 -3.39
C LEU A 251 4.84 -8.28 -3.35
N GLY A 252 5.66 -8.79 -4.25
CA GLY A 252 6.24 -10.12 -4.13
C GLY A 252 7.43 -10.17 -3.17
N PRO A 253 7.93 -11.36 -2.79
CA PRO A 253 9.10 -11.46 -1.89
C PRO A 253 10.42 -11.06 -2.56
N LEU A 254 10.76 -11.67 -3.69
CA LEU A 254 11.90 -11.32 -4.55
C LEU A 254 11.45 -11.24 -6.00
N GLY A 255 10.90 -10.09 -6.41
CA GLY A 255 10.18 -9.94 -7.66
C GLY A 255 8.80 -10.61 -7.61
N GLY A 256 8.11 -10.64 -8.76
CA GLY A 256 6.73 -11.10 -8.84
C GLY A 256 5.74 -10.14 -8.17
N ASP A 257 6.11 -8.88 -8.03
CA ASP A 257 5.17 -7.81 -7.73
C ASP A 257 4.07 -7.80 -8.78
N LYS A 258 2.85 -7.45 -8.40
CA LYS A 258 1.72 -7.61 -9.32
C LYS A 258 0.59 -6.62 -9.08
N ILE A 259 -0.23 -6.43 -10.11
CA ILE A 259 -1.57 -5.88 -9.98
C ILE A 259 -2.57 -7.01 -10.25
N ASN A 260 -3.51 -7.18 -9.36
CA ASN A 260 -4.62 -8.11 -9.45
C ASN A 260 -5.90 -7.34 -9.81
N ILE A 261 -6.79 -7.97 -10.60
CA ILE A 261 -8.19 -7.55 -10.71
C ILE A 261 -8.99 -8.43 -9.75
N LEU A 262 -9.63 -7.82 -8.76
CA LEU A 262 -10.25 -8.55 -7.67
C LEU A 262 -11.59 -9.17 -8.09
N LYS A 263 -11.78 -10.46 -7.73
CA LYS A 263 -13.02 -11.19 -7.86
C LYS A 263 -13.50 -11.66 -6.49
N ALA A 264 -14.79 -11.58 -6.24
CA ALA A 264 -15.38 -12.04 -4.99
C ALA A 264 -15.00 -13.50 -4.66
N GLY A 265 -14.42 -13.74 -3.49
CA GLY A 265 -13.95 -15.06 -3.05
C GLY A 265 -12.64 -15.50 -3.68
N GLY A 266 -12.00 -14.70 -4.54
CA GLY A 266 -10.78 -15.05 -5.25
C GLY A 266 -9.59 -15.28 -4.32
N ASN A 267 -8.73 -16.24 -4.71
CA ASN A 267 -7.45 -16.56 -4.05
C ASN A 267 -6.29 -16.16 -4.97
N TYR A 268 -5.38 -15.31 -4.48
CA TYR A 268 -4.28 -14.73 -5.26
C TYR A 268 -2.91 -15.38 -5.01
N GLY A 269 -2.89 -16.54 -4.35
CA GLY A 269 -1.79 -17.48 -4.34
C GLY A 269 -0.81 -17.39 -3.17
N TRP A 270 -0.61 -16.22 -2.56
CA TRP A 270 0.33 -16.08 -1.46
C TRP A 270 -0.12 -16.85 -0.19
N PRO A 271 0.77 -17.58 0.53
CA PRO A 271 2.22 -17.64 0.37
C PRO A 271 2.72 -18.81 -0.50
N THR A 272 1.86 -19.67 -0.98
CA THR A 272 2.25 -20.96 -1.60
C THR A 272 2.65 -20.83 -3.07
N ASN A 273 2.08 -19.86 -3.78
CA ASN A 273 2.22 -19.68 -5.23
C ASN A 273 2.47 -18.21 -5.59
N GLY A 274 3.17 -17.97 -6.69
CA GLY A 274 3.47 -16.61 -7.13
C GLY A 274 4.30 -16.53 -8.42
N TYR A 275 4.76 -15.33 -8.74
CA TYR A 275 5.44 -15.02 -10.01
C TYR A 275 6.94 -14.74 -9.87
N GLY A 276 7.46 -14.66 -8.66
CA GLY A 276 8.86 -14.35 -8.38
C GLY A 276 9.59 -15.48 -7.69
N ARG A 277 10.44 -15.10 -6.76
CA ARG A 277 11.18 -16.04 -5.90
C ARG A 277 10.79 -15.79 -4.45
N ASP A 278 10.87 -16.83 -3.63
CA ASP A 278 10.74 -16.66 -2.18
C ASP A 278 11.98 -15.97 -1.59
N ASN A 279 11.95 -15.61 -0.31
CA ASN A 279 13.02 -14.87 0.36
C ASN A 279 14.35 -15.66 0.45
N ASP A 280 14.32 -16.97 0.33
CA ASP A 280 15.49 -17.82 0.25
C ASP A 280 16.09 -17.91 -1.18
N GLY A 281 15.44 -17.28 -2.17
CA GLY A 281 15.85 -17.28 -3.57
C GLY A 281 15.29 -18.43 -4.41
N SER A 282 14.56 -19.39 -3.83
CA SER A 282 13.89 -20.45 -4.58
C SER A 282 12.75 -19.90 -5.45
N PRO A 283 12.50 -20.46 -6.65
CA PRO A 283 11.35 -20.05 -7.46
C PRO A 283 10.05 -20.37 -6.71
N MET A 284 9.12 -19.41 -6.70
CA MET A 284 7.77 -19.70 -6.22
C MET A 284 7.04 -20.64 -7.18
N PRO A 285 6.29 -21.63 -6.67
CA PRO A 285 5.45 -22.45 -7.50
C PRO A 285 4.46 -21.59 -8.34
N PRO A 286 4.16 -21.99 -9.58
CA PRO A 286 3.16 -21.28 -10.40
C PRO A 286 1.76 -21.38 -9.79
N LEU A 287 0.88 -20.45 -10.18
CA LEU A 287 -0.52 -20.51 -9.77
C LEU A 287 -1.19 -21.79 -10.28
N THR A 288 -2.16 -22.26 -9.52
CA THR A 288 -3.06 -23.38 -9.92
C THR A 288 -4.36 -22.82 -10.50
N ASP A 289 -5.17 -23.67 -11.14
CA ASP A 289 -6.47 -23.30 -11.70
C ASP A 289 -7.48 -22.81 -10.64
N ALA A 290 -7.23 -23.08 -9.36
CA ALA A 290 -8.03 -22.58 -8.24
C ALA A 290 -7.63 -21.16 -7.78
N MET A 291 -6.66 -20.53 -8.44
CA MET A 291 -6.13 -19.21 -8.08
C MET A 291 -6.36 -18.21 -9.21
N GLU A 292 -6.55 -16.96 -8.83
CA GLU A 292 -6.75 -15.87 -9.79
C GLU A 292 -5.41 -15.38 -10.34
N PRO A 293 -5.25 -15.27 -11.66
CA PRO A 293 -4.02 -14.75 -12.24
C PRO A 293 -3.91 -13.24 -12.02
N ALA A 294 -2.67 -12.76 -11.90
CA ALA A 294 -2.39 -11.34 -11.93
C ALA A 294 -2.71 -10.74 -13.31
N TRP A 295 -3.17 -9.49 -13.30
CA TRP A 295 -3.32 -8.74 -14.54
C TRP A 295 -1.97 -8.29 -15.09
N ILE A 296 -1.09 -7.79 -14.21
CA ILE A 296 0.27 -7.32 -14.53
C ILE A 296 1.25 -7.86 -13.49
N THR A 297 2.47 -8.16 -13.93
CA THR A 297 3.56 -8.55 -13.05
C THR A 297 4.85 -7.78 -13.37
N TRP A 298 5.72 -7.68 -12.35
CA TRP A 298 7.07 -7.13 -12.49
C TRP A 298 8.12 -8.11 -11.96
N ASN A 299 9.13 -8.36 -12.78
CA ASN A 299 10.30 -9.16 -12.39
C ASN A 299 11.56 -8.62 -13.11
N PRO A 300 12.47 -7.89 -12.43
CA PRO A 300 12.47 -7.62 -10.99
C PRO A 300 11.30 -6.77 -10.53
N GLY A 301 10.92 -6.90 -9.24
CA GLY A 301 9.83 -6.12 -8.66
C GLY A 301 10.13 -4.61 -8.61
N ILE A 302 9.09 -3.80 -8.63
CA ILE A 302 9.18 -2.33 -8.54
C ILE A 302 8.74 -1.80 -7.17
N THR A 303 8.27 -2.67 -6.28
CA THR A 303 7.62 -2.31 -5.04
C THR A 303 6.47 -1.33 -5.30
N PRO A 304 5.40 -1.77 -6.01
CA PRO A 304 4.29 -0.91 -6.41
C PRO A 304 3.64 -0.32 -5.16
N SER A 305 3.25 0.95 -5.25
CA SER A 305 2.68 1.71 -4.15
C SER A 305 1.30 2.27 -4.51
N GLY A 306 0.99 3.51 -4.14
CA GLY A 306 -0.27 4.13 -4.53
C GLY A 306 -0.49 4.08 -6.03
N MET A 307 -1.74 3.94 -6.45
CA MET A 307 -2.11 3.91 -7.86
C MET A 307 -3.48 4.55 -8.10
N LEU A 308 -3.69 5.04 -9.30
CA LEU A 308 -4.95 5.63 -9.75
C LEU A 308 -5.26 5.27 -11.20
N PHE A 309 -6.54 5.26 -11.55
CA PHE A 309 -7.01 5.45 -12.91
C PHE A 309 -7.17 6.94 -13.17
N TYR A 310 -6.50 7.47 -14.16
CA TYR A 310 -6.64 8.88 -14.50
C TYR A 310 -7.98 9.14 -15.20
N THR A 311 -8.76 10.08 -14.67
CA THR A 311 -10.10 10.43 -15.19
C THR A 311 -10.25 11.90 -15.59
N GLY A 312 -9.24 12.72 -15.28
CA GLY A 312 -9.26 14.15 -15.53
C GLY A 312 -9.14 14.54 -17.01
N ASP A 313 -9.35 15.80 -17.29
CA ASP A 313 -9.27 16.35 -18.66
C ASP A 313 -7.96 17.12 -18.90
N ARG A 314 -7.10 17.30 -17.89
CA ARG A 314 -5.81 17.99 -18.03
C ARG A 314 -4.80 17.20 -18.85
N PHE A 315 -4.89 15.88 -18.82
CA PHE A 315 -4.07 14.96 -19.61
C PHE A 315 -4.99 14.06 -20.46
N PRO A 316 -5.62 14.58 -21.52
CA PRO A 316 -6.71 13.88 -22.22
C PRO A 316 -6.30 12.53 -22.80
N LYS A 317 -5.02 12.37 -23.22
CA LYS A 317 -4.50 11.10 -23.74
C LYS A 317 -4.12 10.10 -22.64
N TRP A 318 -4.15 10.50 -21.38
CA TRP A 318 -3.92 9.62 -20.23
C TRP A 318 -5.22 9.10 -19.62
N LYS A 319 -6.37 9.62 -20.08
CA LYS A 319 -7.68 9.22 -19.56
C LYS A 319 -7.90 7.72 -19.69
N GLY A 320 -8.25 7.09 -18.59
CA GLY A 320 -8.39 5.64 -18.49
C GLY A 320 -7.09 4.87 -18.26
N ASN A 321 -5.91 5.49 -18.36
CA ASN A 321 -4.66 4.80 -18.02
C ASN A 321 -4.53 4.64 -16.50
N ILE A 322 -3.76 3.63 -16.11
CA ILE A 322 -3.35 3.46 -14.71
C ILE A 322 -1.99 4.12 -14.49
N ILE A 323 -1.84 4.83 -13.37
CA ILE A 323 -0.57 5.42 -12.94
C ILE A 323 -0.23 4.80 -11.60
N VAL A 324 0.98 4.25 -11.48
CA VAL A 324 1.46 3.50 -10.32
C VAL A 324 2.75 4.12 -9.79
N GLY A 325 2.82 4.35 -8.48
CA GLY A 325 4.07 4.71 -7.83
C GLY A 325 4.96 3.48 -7.61
N SER A 326 6.27 3.67 -7.71
CA SER A 326 7.30 2.69 -7.40
C SER A 326 8.19 3.19 -6.27
N ILE A 327 8.41 2.34 -5.27
CA ILE A 327 9.33 2.67 -4.16
C ILE A 327 10.78 2.44 -4.58
N GLN A 328 11.03 1.34 -5.26
CA GLN A 328 12.36 0.95 -5.76
C GLN A 328 12.23 -0.24 -6.71
N ARG A 329 13.14 -0.37 -7.67
CA ARG A 329 13.20 -1.50 -8.60
C ARG A 329 14.29 -2.47 -8.20
N GLY A 330 13.98 -3.77 -8.15
CA GLY A 330 14.96 -4.83 -7.85
C GLY A 330 15.65 -4.67 -6.49
N ARG A 331 15.02 -4.00 -5.52
CA ARG A 331 15.58 -3.68 -4.21
C ARG A 331 16.80 -2.74 -4.24
N VAL A 332 16.99 -2.02 -5.34
CA VAL A 332 18.06 -1.02 -5.48
C VAL A 332 17.55 0.33 -4.99
N PRO A 333 18.17 0.94 -3.96
CA PRO A 333 17.79 2.27 -3.48
C PRO A 333 17.95 3.35 -4.57
N GLY A 334 17.07 4.36 -4.56
CA GLY A 334 17.13 5.46 -5.53
C GLY A 334 16.66 5.10 -6.95
N THR A 335 15.92 4.01 -7.12
CA THR A 335 15.34 3.59 -8.41
C THR A 335 13.81 3.67 -8.42
N GLY A 336 13.23 4.36 -7.45
CA GLY A 336 11.81 4.64 -7.44
C GLY A 336 11.41 5.57 -8.59
N HIS A 337 10.20 5.41 -9.09
CA HIS A 337 9.71 6.11 -10.26
C HIS A 337 8.17 6.13 -10.27
N LEU A 338 7.59 6.84 -11.20
CA LEU A 338 6.18 6.77 -11.53
C LEU A 338 6.04 6.01 -12.84
N GLU A 339 5.12 5.04 -12.90
CA GLU A 339 4.89 4.23 -14.10
C GLU A 339 3.46 4.43 -14.60
N ARG A 340 3.31 4.82 -15.86
CA ARG A 340 2.03 4.90 -16.55
C ARG A 340 1.85 3.66 -17.42
N ILE A 341 0.74 2.95 -17.23
CA ILE A 341 0.40 1.73 -17.93
C ILE A 341 -0.78 2.01 -18.85
N VAL A 342 -0.56 1.78 -20.13
CA VAL A 342 -1.56 1.93 -21.19
C VAL A 342 -2.07 0.55 -21.58
N PHE A 343 -3.38 0.41 -21.71
CA PHE A 343 -4.04 -0.82 -22.10
C PHE A 343 -5.27 -0.52 -22.97
N ASN A 344 -5.74 -1.52 -23.70
CA ASN A 344 -6.93 -1.41 -24.54
C ASN A 344 -8.22 -1.81 -23.79
N ASP A 345 -9.36 -1.74 -24.46
CA ASP A 345 -10.69 -2.08 -23.90
C ASP A 345 -10.82 -3.53 -23.40
N LYS A 346 -9.89 -4.42 -23.82
CA LYS A 346 -9.81 -5.80 -23.37
C LYS A 346 -8.88 -5.95 -22.16
N LEU A 347 -8.40 -4.85 -21.60
CA LEU A 347 -7.40 -4.81 -20.54
C LEU A 347 -6.06 -5.45 -20.94
N TRP A 348 -5.75 -5.51 -22.24
CA TRP A 348 -4.44 -5.96 -22.69
C TRP A 348 -3.46 -4.80 -22.63
N GLU A 349 -2.37 -5.01 -21.88
CA GLU A 349 -1.28 -4.05 -21.78
C GLU A 349 -0.69 -3.76 -23.16
N GLN A 350 -0.51 -2.47 -23.45
CA GLN A 350 0.07 -2.00 -24.70
C GLN A 350 1.43 -1.35 -24.48
N ARG A 351 1.61 -0.67 -23.34
CA ARG A 351 2.83 0.09 -23.05
C ARG A 351 2.94 0.40 -21.56
N ARG A 352 4.19 0.43 -21.09
CA ARG A 352 4.58 1.03 -19.80
C ARG A 352 5.51 2.20 -20.06
N GLU A 353 5.27 3.30 -19.43
CA GLU A 353 6.10 4.49 -19.50
C GLU A 353 6.58 4.85 -18.11
N LEU A 354 7.92 4.86 -17.95
CA LEU A 354 8.55 5.24 -16.70
C LEU A 354 8.79 6.75 -16.69
N MET A 355 8.46 7.39 -15.58
CA MET A 355 8.59 8.83 -15.38
C MET A 355 9.27 9.12 -14.04
N LEU A 356 9.98 10.23 -13.94
CA LEU A 356 10.58 10.75 -12.71
C LEU A 356 11.68 9.83 -12.13
N GLU A 357 12.34 8.99 -12.94
CA GLU A 357 13.44 8.12 -12.49
C GLU A 357 14.64 8.95 -12.00
N ASP A 358 14.90 10.10 -12.62
CA ASP A 358 15.99 11.04 -12.28
C ASP A 358 15.84 11.74 -10.94
N LEU A 359 14.64 11.71 -10.35
CA LEU A 359 14.41 12.21 -9.00
C LEU A 359 14.94 11.25 -7.92
N HIS A 360 15.12 9.98 -8.26
CA HIS A 360 15.62 8.93 -7.36
C HIS A 360 14.82 8.80 -6.06
N GLN A 361 13.54 9.15 -6.07
CA GLN A 361 12.67 9.16 -4.90
C GLN A 361 11.87 7.87 -4.76
N ARG A 362 11.56 7.52 -3.54
CA ARG A 362 10.60 6.46 -3.21
C ARG A 362 9.20 7.04 -3.40
N ILE A 363 8.49 6.69 -4.46
CA ILE A 363 7.13 7.17 -4.68
C ILE A 363 6.17 6.32 -3.84
N ARG A 364 5.50 6.96 -2.87
CA ARG A 364 4.59 6.27 -1.94
C ARG A 364 3.13 6.32 -2.34
N ASP A 365 2.68 7.43 -2.88
CA ASP A 365 1.28 7.57 -3.30
C ASP A 365 1.17 8.44 -4.54
N VAL A 366 0.11 8.24 -5.29
CA VAL A 366 -0.25 9.05 -6.45
C VAL A 366 -1.76 9.24 -6.47
N ARG A 367 -2.21 10.48 -6.58
CA ARG A 367 -3.63 10.85 -6.56
C ARG A 367 -3.94 11.90 -7.62
N GLN A 368 -5.17 11.91 -8.08
CA GLN A 368 -5.71 12.98 -8.93
C GLN A 368 -6.42 14.02 -8.05
N GLY A 369 -6.09 15.28 -8.24
CA GLY A 369 -6.78 16.39 -7.60
C GLY A 369 -8.11 16.73 -8.29
N ALA A 370 -8.94 17.53 -7.61
CA ALA A 370 -10.18 18.06 -8.17
C ALA A 370 -9.95 18.97 -9.40
N ASP A 371 -8.75 19.54 -9.51
CA ASP A 371 -8.27 20.33 -10.64
C ASP A 371 -7.84 19.49 -11.86
N GLY A 372 -7.93 18.16 -11.74
CA GLY A 372 -7.50 17.21 -12.77
C GLY A 372 -6.00 17.04 -12.88
N LEU A 373 -5.20 17.65 -11.99
CA LEU A 373 -3.76 17.46 -11.93
C LEU A 373 -3.40 16.19 -11.14
N ILE A 374 -2.14 15.78 -11.25
CA ILE A 374 -1.64 14.59 -10.56
C ILE A 374 -0.72 15.03 -9.42
N TYR A 375 -0.95 14.46 -8.24
CA TYR A 375 -0.18 14.70 -7.04
C TYR A 375 0.55 13.43 -6.63
N VAL A 376 1.84 13.55 -6.36
CA VAL A 376 2.75 12.44 -6.05
C VAL A 376 3.38 12.67 -4.69
N LEU A 377 3.37 11.63 -3.87
CA LEU A 377 3.96 11.63 -2.52
C LEU A 377 5.25 10.83 -2.52
N THR A 378 6.33 11.41 -2.01
CA THR A 378 7.59 10.68 -1.79
C THR A 378 7.68 10.20 -0.34
N GLU A 379 8.24 8.98 -0.13
CA GLU A 379 8.39 8.38 1.21
C GLU A 379 9.86 8.43 1.67
N GLU A 380 10.40 9.61 1.85
CA GLU A 380 11.72 9.78 2.45
C GLU A 380 11.59 10.23 3.92
N ASP A 381 12.71 10.31 4.65
CA ASP A 381 12.73 10.95 5.97
C ASP A 381 12.44 12.46 5.85
N ASP A 382 12.72 13.03 4.67
CA ASP A 382 12.33 14.37 4.22
C ASP A 382 11.41 14.23 3.01
N GLY A 383 10.23 13.66 3.22
CA GLY A 383 9.23 13.42 2.18
C GLY A 383 8.63 14.72 1.65
N ALA A 384 8.06 14.64 0.46
CA ALA A 384 7.55 15.78 -0.27
C ALA A 384 6.29 15.43 -1.09
N VAL A 385 5.50 16.46 -1.40
CA VAL A 385 4.41 16.38 -2.37
C VAL A 385 4.83 17.12 -3.64
N LEU A 386 4.71 16.41 -4.76
CA LEU A 386 4.95 16.96 -6.09
C LEU A 386 3.61 17.10 -6.83
N LYS A 387 3.51 18.14 -7.63
CA LYS A 387 2.40 18.39 -8.55
C LYS A 387 2.88 18.19 -9.98
N ILE A 388 2.13 17.42 -10.77
CA ILE A 388 2.36 17.23 -12.20
C ILE A 388 1.25 17.94 -12.97
N GLU A 389 1.63 18.85 -13.86
CA GLU A 389 0.74 19.61 -14.70
C GLU A 389 1.21 19.58 -16.16
N PRO A 390 0.32 19.70 -17.17
CA PRO A 390 0.74 19.78 -18.57
C PRO A 390 1.53 21.09 -18.80
N VAL A 391 2.54 21.03 -19.65
CA VAL A 391 3.16 22.25 -20.21
C VAL A 391 2.22 22.78 -21.27
N SER A 392 1.89 24.08 -21.18
CA SER A 392 1.00 24.79 -22.12
C SER A 392 1.66 24.94 -23.49
#